data_21a2316e9b5c502f330b16f4c8261801
#
_entry.id   21a2316e9b5c502f330b16f4c8261801
#
_cell.length_a   1.000
_cell.length_b   1.000
_cell.length_c   1.000
_cell.angle_alpha   90.00
_cell.angle_beta   90.00
_cell.angle_gamma   90.00
#
_symmetry.space_group_name_H-M   'P 1'
#
loop_
_entity.id
_entity.type
_entity.pdbx_description
1 polymer ?
#
loop_
_entity_poly.entity_id
_entity_poly.type
_entity_poly.pdbx_seq_one_letter_code
_entity_poly.pdbx_strand_id
1 'polypeptide(L)'
;MEAPTLSFSRPLFAKLSPHPYLLRNLSPASPADSPCRTNGRAPHEARPVHIHTGSLSHAHGSALVRTGDTTVICGVRGEALPVTSIPQYRPKTVFDADNSGTGIGRGELKDYDLLVPNIELATGCAPQFLPGVPPTALAQTLSTRVYSLLLAARVVDPANLRIWYTPPKEGGDAMDADEEDEEESTKPQLMAYWVLYIDLLFISFDGNPFDAAWTAVMAALRNIKLPQARWDPDRETVVCSRANAAPLNIRGLPLACSAAVFLEKEHAEGGEGRHWMLLDPDRLEESLCREVVTVVVDCSSGETRLRSIEKQGGTVVGRELVRGFAGVAEGRWKEVSKAMG
;
A
#
# COMPACT_ATOMS: atom_id res chain seq x y z
N MET A 1 -29.21 53.92 12.48
CA MET A 1 -29.08 52.67 13.30
C MET A 1 -28.37 51.66 12.44
N GLU A 2 -27.10 51.44 12.71
CA GLU A 2 -26.34 50.34 12.07
C GLU A 2 -26.92 49.04 12.60
N ALA A 3 -27.26 48.13 11.70
CA ALA A 3 -27.73 46.78 12.07
C ALA A 3 -26.61 46.08 12.85
N PRO A 4 -26.92 45.36 13.95
CA PRO A 4 -25.91 44.68 14.70
C PRO A 4 -25.23 43.64 13.79
N THR A 5 -23.93 43.79 13.58
CA THR A 5 -23.12 42.84 12.83
C THR A 5 -23.09 41.51 13.62
N LEU A 6 -23.73 40.50 13.07
CA LEU A 6 -23.66 39.11 13.60
C LEU A 6 -22.21 38.64 13.51
N SER A 7 -21.51 38.58 14.64
CA SER A 7 -20.17 37.99 14.73
C SER A 7 -20.28 36.58 15.31
N PHE A 8 -19.80 35.58 14.56
CA PHE A 8 -19.69 34.21 15.05
C PHE A 8 -18.32 33.96 15.68
N SER A 9 -18.29 33.13 16.71
CA SER A 9 -17.00 32.66 17.24
C SER A 9 -16.28 31.79 16.19
N ARG A 10 -14.94 31.81 16.20
CA ARG A 10 -14.12 31.04 15.24
C ARG A 10 -14.55 29.55 15.12
N PRO A 11 -14.77 28.80 16.24
CA PRO A 11 -15.19 27.41 16.16
C PRO A 11 -16.57 27.22 15.51
N LEU A 12 -17.49 28.15 15.72
CA LEU A 12 -18.82 28.12 15.12
C LEU A 12 -18.75 28.42 13.63
N PHE A 13 -17.97 29.41 13.23
CA PHE A 13 -17.77 29.75 11.83
C PHE A 13 -17.09 28.61 11.05
N ALA A 14 -16.09 27.96 11.65
CA ALA A 14 -15.43 26.79 11.04
C ALA A 14 -16.41 25.64 10.76
N LYS A 15 -17.40 25.43 11.62
CA LYS A 15 -18.44 24.40 11.43
C LYS A 15 -19.51 24.78 10.42
N LEU A 16 -19.93 26.04 10.40
CA LEU A 16 -20.97 26.54 9.50
C LEU A 16 -20.50 26.77 8.07
N SER A 17 -19.26 27.20 7.90
CA SER A 17 -18.68 27.55 6.61
C SER A 17 -17.22 27.09 6.52
N PRO A 18 -16.97 25.77 6.45
CA PRO A 18 -15.62 25.20 6.53
C PRO A 18 -14.74 25.62 5.36
N HIS A 19 -15.28 25.69 4.12
CA HIS A 19 -14.50 26.08 2.94
C HIS A 19 -13.99 27.54 3.02
N PRO A 20 -14.79 28.58 3.27
CA PRO A 20 -14.31 29.94 3.47
C PRO A 20 -13.38 30.09 4.66
N TYR A 21 -13.59 29.30 5.71
CA TYR A 21 -12.73 29.30 6.89
C TYR A 21 -11.32 28.79 6.56
N LEU A 22 -11.23 27.65 5.85
CA LEU A 22 -9.95 27.10 5.38
C LEU A 22 -9.24 28.07 4.42
N LEU A 23 -9.99 28.65 3.45
CA LEU A 23 -9.46 29.61 2.50
C LEU A 23 -8.82 30.83 3.20
N ARG A 24 -9.49 31.36 4.23
CA ARG A 24 -8.97 32.48 4.99
C ARG A 24 -7.69 32.14 5.77
N ASN A 25 -7.58 30.92 6.27
CA ASN A 25 -6.36 30.47 6.95
C ASN A 25 -5.21 30.24 5.98
N LEU A 26 -5.49 29.75 4.77
CA LEU A 26 -4.50 29.52 3.71
C LEU A 26 -4.05 30.83 3.02
N SER A 27 -4.93 31.86 3.03
CA SER A 27 -4.65 33.20 2.51
C SER A 27 -4.79 34.24 3.62
N PRO A 28 -3.85 34.33 4.57
CA PRO A 28 -3.93 35.29 5.64
C PRO A 28 -3.87 36.73 5.09
N ALA A 29 -4.67 37.63 5.70
CA ALA A 29 -4.72 39.03 5.29
C ALA A 29 -3.44 39.82 5.65
N SER A 30 -2.70 39.35 6.65
CA SER A 30 -1.43 39.93 7.07
C SER A 30 -0.25 39.14 6.50
N PRO A 31 0.74 39.79 5.86
CA PRO A 31 1.95 39.12 5.39
C PRO A 31 2.83 38.54 6.51
N ALA A 32 2.56 38.94 7.76
CA ALA A 32 3.26 38.40 8.94
C ALA A 32 2.75 37.02 9.36
N ASP A 33 1.54 36.66 8.95
CA ASP A 33 0.93 35.37 9.30
C ASP A 33 1.29 34.30 8.22
N SER A 34 1.81 33.15 8.64
CA SER A 34 2.08 32.05 7.73
C SER A 34 0.78 31.32 7.35
N PRO A 35 0.63 30.85 6.09
CA PRO A 35 -0.49 30.01 5.70
C PRO A 35 -0.60 28.77 6.60
N CYS A 36 -1.78 28.54 7.16
CA CYS A 36 -2.02 27.38 8.01
C CYS A 36 -3.37 26.72 7.68
N ARG A 37 -3.51 25.47 8.07
CA ARG A 37 -4.76 24.71 7.96
C ARG A 37 -5.66 24.96 9.18
N THR A 38 -6.87 24.39 9.15
CA THR A 38 -7.81 24.47 10.29
C THR A 38 -7.27 23.84 11.56
N ASN A 39 -6.41 22.82 11.44
CA ASN A 39 -5.75 22.11 12.54
C ASN A 39 -4.40 22.73 12.95
N GLY A 40 -4.00 23.85 12.36
CA GLY A 40 -2.74 24.57 12.65
C GLY A 40 -1.53 24.07 11.89
N ARG A 41 -1.60 22.98 11.11
CA ARG A 41 -0.49 22.49 10.29
C ARG A 41 -0.20 23.43 9.11
N ALA A 42 1.05 23.47 8.67
CA ALA A 42 1.40 24.08 7.39
C ALA A 42 0.82 23.28 6.20
N PRO A 43 0.61 23.87 5.01
CA PRO A 43 0.07 23.15 3.85
C PRO A 43 0.85 21.88 3.49
N HIS A 44 2.17 21.91 3.57
CA HIS A 44 3.05 20.77 3.24
C HIS A 44 3.47 19.93 4.46
N GLU A 45 2.85 20.14 5.60
CA GLU A 45 3.12 19.39 6.82
C GLU A 45 2.19 18.18 6.95
N ALA A 46 2.76 16.99 7.02
CA ALA A 46 2.04 15.75 7.26
C ALA A 46 1.92 15.44 8.75
N ARG A 47 0.94 14.61 9.12
CA ARG A 47 0.82 14.07 10.47
C ARG A 47 1.98 13.13 10.78
N PRO A 48 2.43 13.07 12.05
CA PRO A 48 3.46 12.12 12.47
C PRO A 48 2.97 10.67 12.26
N VAL A 49 3.88 9.81 11.81
CA VAL A 49 3.60 8.38 11.60
C VAL A 49 4.27 7.59 12.71
N HIS A 50 3.51 6.71 13.33
CA HIS A 50 3.99 5.74 14.30
C HIS A 50 3.73 4.33 13.75
N ILE A 51 4.79 3.52 13.71
CA ILE A 51 4.76 2.17 13.15
C ILE A 51 5.20 1.19 14.24
N HIS A 52 4.39 0.15 14.43
CA HIS A 52 4.70 -0.94 15.35
C HIS A 52 4.49 -2.27 14.64
N THR A 53 5.54 -3.10 14.58
CA THR A 53 5.52 -4.38 13.88
C THR A 53 5.40 -5.56 14.85
N GLY A 54 4.90 -6.71 14.37
CA GLY A 54 4.83 -7.94 15.15
C GLY A 54 3.71 -7.99 16.19
N SER A 55 2.65 -7.16 16.04
CA SER A 55 1.54 -7.08 17.00
C SER A 55 0.59 -8.28 16.97
N LEU A 56 0.52 -9.04 15.85
CA LEU A 56 -0.38 -10.18 15.69
C LEU A 56 0.40 -11.49 15.75
N SER A 57 0.16 -12.30 16.80
CA SER A 57 0.89 -13.54 17.06
C SER A 57 0.59 -14.68 16.08
N HIS A 58 -0.58 -14.68 15.45
CA HIS A 58 -1.00 -15.71 14.49
C HIS A 58 -0.71 -15.37 13.04
N ALA A 59 -0.36 -14.11 12.73
CA ALA A 59 0.07 -13.68 11.41
C ALA A 59 1.56 -14.04 11.19
N HIS A 60 1.94 -14.30 9.94
CA HIS A 60 3.35 -14.47 9.57
C HIS A 60 4.11 -13.15 9.57
N GLY A 61 3.41 -12.05 9.35
CA GLY A 61 3.90 -10.68 9.51
C GLY A 61 2.76 -9.75 9.87
N SER A 62 3.02 -8.71 10.64
CA SER A 62 2.00 -7.75 11.00
C SER A 62 2.59 -6.38 11.31
N ALA A 63 1.77 -5.35 11.11
CA ALA A 63 2.11 -3.99 11.48
C ALA A 63 0.85 -3.23 11.92
N LEU A 64 1.03 -2.35 12.89
CA LEU A 64 0.07 -1.34 13.28
C LEU A 64 0.66 0.02 12.90
N VAL A 65 -0.07 0.79 12.11
CA VAL A 65 0.34 2.12 11.67
C VAL A 65 -0.68 3.13 12.15
N ARG A 66 -0.18 4.19 12.79
CA ARG A 66 -0.97 5.32 13.21
C ARG A 66 -0.43 6.60 12.57
N THR A 67 -1.29 7.30 11.82
CA THR A 67 -1.01 8.60 11.23
C THR A 67 -2.03 9.60 11.77
N GLY A 68 -1.63 10.41 12.73
CA GLY A 68 -2.57 11.24 13.48
C GLY A 68 -3.65 10.40 14.16
N ASP A 69 -4.91 10.61 13.79
CA ASP A 69 -6.06 9.85 14.30
C ASP A 69 -6.51 8.72 13.38
N THR A 70 -5.84 8.51 12.24
CA THR A 70 -6.05 7.33 11.40
C THR A 70 -5.16 6.18 11.88
N THR A 71 -5.76 5.06 12.26
CA THR A 71 -5.04 3.87 12.75
C THR A 71 -5.47 2.64 11.96
N VAL A 72 -4.48 1.93 11.41
CA VAL A 72 -4.66 0.73 10.60
C VAL A 72 -3.81 -0.39 11.16
N ILE A 73 -4.38 -1.58 11.27
CA ILE A 73 -3.65 -2.81 11.54
C ILE A 73 -3.63 -3.66 10.28
N CYS A 74 -2.46 -4.17 9.93
CA CYS A 74 -2.27 -5.09 8.82
C CYS A 74 -1.72 -6.41 9.34
N GLY A 75 -2.36 -7.52 8.94
CA GLY A 75 -1.88 -8.87 9.18
C GLY A 75 -1.63 -9.58 7.84
N VAL A 76 -0.50 -10.27 7.73
CA VAL A 76 -0.20 -11.04 6.52
C VAL A 76 -0.06 -12.51 6.88
N ARG A 77 -0.83 -13.34 6.17
CA ARG A 77 -0.83 -14.79 6.32
C ARG A 77 -0.47 -15.43 5.00
N GLY A 78 0.53 -16.33 5.02
CA GLY A 78 0.88 -17.17 3.88
C GLY A 78 0.15 -18.51 3.95
N GLU A 79 -0.41 -18.94 2.83
CA GLU A 79 -0.99 -20.28 2.65
C GLU A 79 -0.34 -20.94 1.44
N ALA A 80 -0.12 -22.26 1.52
CA ALA A 80 0.47 -22.99 0.40
C ALA A 80 -0.64 -23.40 -0.59
N LEU A 81 -0.48 -23.02 -1.85
CA LEU A 81 -1.36 -23.38 -2.96
C LEU A 81 -0.66 -24.42 -3.82
N PRO A 82 -1.09 -25.71 -3.81
CA PRO A 82 -0.55 -26.72 -4.69
C PRO A 82 -0.80 -26.38 -6.17
N VAL A 83 0.17 -26.67 -7.02
CA VAL A 83 0.09 -26.44 -8.46
C VAL A 83 -1.11 -27.15 -9.09
N THR A 84 -1.46 -28.32 -8.57
CA THR A 84 -2.63 -29.12 -9.00
C THR A 84 -3.98 -28.41 -8.80
N SER A 85 -4.03 -27.46 -7.85
CA SER A 85 -5.22 -26.67 -7.55
C SER A 85 -5.34 -25.39 -8.41
N ILE A 86 -4.32 -25.09 -9.23
CA ILE A 86 -4.31 -23.88 -10.06
C ILE A 86 -4.94 -24.21 -11.43
N PRO A 87 -6.08 -23.58 -11.78
CA PRO A 87 -6.65 -23.71 -13.10
C PRO A 87 -5.68 -23.18 -14.16
N GLN A 88 -5.52 -23.93 -15.27
CA GLN A 88 -4.65 -23.55 -16.40
C GLN A 88 -3.16 -23.31 -16.01
N TYR A 89 -2.66 -24.05 -15.02
CA TYR A 89 -1.25 -24.00 -14.69
C TYR A 89 -0.39 -24.33 -15.92
N ARG A 90 0.62 -23.48 -16.15
CA ARG A 90 1.63 -23.69 -17.18
C ARG A 90 2.97 -23.99 -16.50
N PRO A 91 3.46 -25.24 -16.57
CA PRO A 91 4.75 -25.59 -16.00
C PRO A 91 5.85 -24.74 -16.64
N LYS A 92 6.63 -24.07 -15.81
CA LYS A 92 7.82 -23.33 -16.23
C LYS A 92 9.03 -24.17 -15.90
N THR A 93 9.87 -24.45 -16.88
CA THR A 93 11.13 -25.15 -16.66
C THR A 93 12.08 -24.23 -15.87
N VAL A 94 12.97 -24.82 -15.07
CA VAL A 94 13.93 -24.09 -14.22
C VAL A 94 14.79 -23.14 -15.06
N PHE A 95 15.05 -23.49 -16.33
CA PHE A 95 15.83 -22.69 -17.28
C PHE A 95 15.15 -21.39 -17.73
N ASP A 96 13.82 -21.31 -17.69
CA ASP A 96 13.09 -20.08 -18.04
C ASP A 96 13.16 -19.01 -16.93
N ALA A 97 13.56 -19.40 -15.72
CA ALA A 97 13.64 -18.51 -14.57
C ALA A 97 14.87 -17.58 -14.60
N ASP A 98 16.00 -18.05 -15.16
CA ASP A 98 17.29 -17.35 -15.04
C ASP A 98 17.67 -16.52 -16.29
N ASN A 99 17.15 -16.85 -17.48
CA ASN A 99 17.65 -16.33 -18.75
C ASN A 99 16.88 -15.19 -19.39
N SER A 100 15.71 -14.81 -18.85
CA SER A 100 14.98 -13.68 -19.41
C SER A 100 14.97 -12.50 -18.44
N GLY A 101 15.93 -11.61 -18.57
CA GLY A 101 15.88 -10.25 -18.03
C GLY A 101 14.65 -9.46 -18.50
N THR A 102 13.75 -10.09 -19.21
CA THR A 102 12.53 -9.58 -19.80
C THR A 102 11.31 -10.38 -19.36
N GLY A 103 10.86 -10.15 -18.14
CA GLY A 103 9.41 -10.17 -17.93
C GLY A 103 8.68 -11.45 -17.57
N ILE A 104 9.27 -12.65 -17.51
CA ILE A 104 8.53 -13.93 -17.36
C ILE A 104 7.95 -14.13 -15.96
N GLY A 105 8.57 -13.60 -14.90
CA GLY A 105 7.98 -13.63 -13.54
C GLY A 105 6.82 -12.64 -13.32
N ARG A 106 6.48 -11.80 -14.31
CA ARG A 106 5.49 -10.73 -14.17
C ARG A 106 4.05 -11.25 -14.13
N GLY A 107 3.78 -12.35 -14.82
CA GLY A 107 2.43 -12.93 -14.88
C GLY A 107 2.06 -13.70 -13.62
N GLU A 108 2.99 -14.40 -12.97
CA GLU A 108 2.67 -15.35 -11.90
C GLU A 108 1.90 -14.74 -10.73
N LEU A 109 2.31 -13.55 -10.25
CA LEU A 109 1.62 -12.88 -9.14
C LEU A 109 0.17 -12.56 -9.47
N LYS A 110 -0.10 -12.18 -10.73
CA LYS A 110 -1.44 -11.82 -11.21
C LYS A 110 -2.22 -13.04 -11.73
N ASP A 111 -1.54 -13.91 -12.47
CA ASP A 111 -2.20 -15.05 -13.14
C ASP A 111 -2.68 -16.10 -12.13
N TYR A 112 -2.01 -16.20 -10.98
CA TYR A 112 -2.33 -17.14 -9.90
C TYR A 112 -2.83 -16.45 -8.62
N ASP A 113 -3.09 -15.13 -8.66
CA ASP A 113 -3.57 -14.33 -7.52
C ASP A 113 -2.79 -14.59 -6.22
N LEU A 114 -1.44 -14.58 -6.32
CA LEU A 114 -0.58 -14.89 -5.18
C LEU A 114 -0.55 -13.82 -4.09
N LEU A 115 -1.09 -12.62 -4.37
CA LEU A 115 -1.22 -11.50 -3.42
C LEU A 115 -2.69 -11.11 -3.33
N VAL A 116 -3.30 -11.32 -2.18
CA VAL A 116 -4.73 -11.07 -1.96
C VAL A 116 -4.93 -10.03 -0.86
N PRO A 117 -4.96 -8.74 -1.19
CA PRO A 117 -5.27 -7.69 -0.23
C PRO A 117 -6.78 -7.61 0.04
N ASN A 118 -7.13 -7.55 1.31
CA ASN A 118 -8.48 -7.31 1.77
C ASN A 118 -8.48 -6.12 2.75
N ILE A 119 -9.41 -5.17 2.56
CA ILE A 119 -9.49 -3.96 3.39
C ILE A 119 -10.88 -3.87 4.00
N GLU A 120 -10.88 -3.76 5.32
CA GLU A 120 -12.09 -3.63 6.10
C GLU A 120 -12.15 -2.29 6.83
N LEU A 121 -13.24 -1.55 6.58
CA LEU A 121 -13.60 -0.32 7.28
C LEU A 121 -14.76 -0.66 8.22
N ALA A 122 -14.42 -1.06 9.44
CA ALA A 122 -15.39 -1.49 10.44
C ALA A 122 -16.21 -0.32 10.98
N THR A 123 -17.39 -0.61 11.49
CA THR A 123 -18.30 0.38 12.11
C THR A 123 -17.64 1.21 13.21
N GLY A 124 -16.72 0.59 13.96
CA GLY A 124 -16.00 1.27 15.04
C GLY A 124 -15.01 2.33 14.57
N CYS A 125 -14.59 2.32 13.31
CA CYS A 125 -13.56 3.25 12.84
C CYS A 125 -14.12 4.65 12.50
N ALA A 126 -15.38 4.74 12.06
CA ALA A 126 -16.08 6.02 11.85
C ALA A 126 -17.60 5.82 11.79
N PRO A 127 -18.40 6.83 12.21
CA PRO A 127 -19.86 6.73 12.26
C PRO A 127 -20.55 6.49 10.91
N GLN A 128 -19.85 6.75 9.81
CA GLN A 128 -20.39 6.59 8.44
C GLN A 128 -20.42 5.13 7.97
N PHE A 129 -19.69 4.24 8.64
CA PHE A 129 -19.65 2.82 8.28
C PHE A 129 -20.66 2.06 9.14
N LEU A 130 -21.75 1.64 8.51
CA LEU A 130 -22.87 0.96 9.19
C LEU A 130 -22.60 -0.54 9.32
N PRO A 131 -23.06 -1.19 10.39
CA PRO A 131 -22.95 -2.63 10.55
C PRO A 131 -23.86 -3.38 9.59
N GLY A 132 -23.44 -4.59 9.18
CA GLY A 132 -24.29 -5.50 8.41
C GLY A 132 -24.53 -5.10 6.95
N VAL A 133 -23.81 -4.10 6.43
CA VAL A 133 -23.82 -3.73 5.01
C VAL A 133 -22.61 -4.34 4.27
N PRO A 134 -22.73 -4.57 2.95
CA PRO A 134 -21.59 -4.98 2.14
C PRO A 134 -20.41 -3.99 2.25
N PRO A 135 -19.18 -4.41 1.91
CA PRO A 135 -18.01 -3.53 1.89
C PRO A 135 -18.30 -2.24 1.12
N THR A 136 -17.93 -1.11 1.71
CA THR A 136 -18.19 0.20 1.11
C THR A 136 -17.39 0.37 -0.20
N ALA A 137 -17.85 1.24 -1.09
CA ALA A 137 -17.14 1.57 -2.32
C ALA A 137 -15.70 2.07 -2.03
N LEU A 138 -15.50 2.76 -0.91
CA LEU A 138 -14.18 3.19 -0.45
C LEU A 138 -13.27 1.99 -0.15
N ALA A 139 -13.76 0.99 0.60
CA ALA A 139 -12.99 -0.21 0.94
C ALA A 139 -12.59 -0.99 -0.33
N GLN A 140 -13.53 -1.17 -1.28
CA GLN A 140 -13.28 -1.84 -2.55
C GLN A 140 -12.26 -1.08 -3.40
N THR A 141 -12.39 0.24 -3.48
CA THR A 141 -11.44 1.10 -4.23
C THR A 141 -10.05 1.03 -3.62
N LEU A 142 -9.94 1.10 -2.28
CA LEU A 142 -8.66 0.98 -1.59
C LEU A 142 -8.01 -0.39 -1.82
N SER A 143 -8.79 -1.47 -1.73
CA SER A 143 -8.29 -2.84 -1.99
C SER A 143 -7.76 -2.97 -3.42
N THR A 144 -8.49 -2.46 -4.42
CA THR A 144 -8.08 -2.46 -5.81
C THR A 144 -6.81 -1.63 -6.04
N ARG A 145 -6.71 -0.45 -5.41
CA ARG A 145 -5.52 0.42 -5.51
C ARG A 145 -4.30 -0.23 -4.88
N VAL A 146 -4.44 -0.82 -3.68
CA VAL A 146 -3.35 -1.55 -3.01
C VAL A 146 -2.90 -2.74 -3.86
N TYR A 147 -3.83 -3.53 -4.42
CA TYR A 147 -3.50 -4.65 -5.31
C TYR A 147 -2.74 -4.20 -6.56
N SER A 148 -3.25 -3.16 -7.24
CA SER A 148 -2.61 -2.61 -8.43
C SER A 148 -1.20 -2.10 -8.13
N LEU A 149 -1.01 -1.45 -6.98
CA LEU A 149 0.30 -0.92 -6.59
C LEU A 149 1.27 -2.03 -6.19
N LEU A 150 0.82 -3.09 -5.49
CA LEU A 150 1.63 -4.27 -5.19
C LEU A 150 2.21 -4.90 -6.45
N LEU A 151 1.39 -5.04 -7.49
CA LEU A 151 1.82 -5.59 -8.78
C LEU A 151 2.74 -4.62 -9.54
N ALA A 152 2.39 -3.32 -9.58
CA ALA A 152 3.15 -2.31 -10.33
C ALA A 152 4.52 -2.03 -9.69
N ALA A 153 4.59 -1.92 -8.38
CA ALA A 153 5.82 -1.62 -7.65
C ALA A 153 6.76 -2.83 -7.53
N ARG A 154 6.26 -4.06 -7.79
CA ARG A 154 7.03 -5.32 -7.72
C ARG A 154 7.77 -5.48 -6.40
N VAL A 155 7.06 -5.21 -5.33
CA VAL A 155 7.59 -5.29 -3.97
C VAL A 155 8.02 -6.72 -3.63
N VAL A 156 7.19 -7.70 -4.01
CA VAL A 156 7.42 -9.13 -3.78
C VAL A 156 7.94 -9.78 -5.06
N ASP A 157 9.02 -10.56 -4.93
CA ASP A 157 9.52 -11.38 -6.03
C ASP A 157 8.77 -12.71 -6.06
N PRO A 158 8.12 -13.09 -7.19
CA PRO A 158 7.45 -14.38 -7.30
C PRO A 158 8.37 -15.58 -7.05
N ALA A 159 9.67 -15.46 -7.31
CA ALA A 159 10.64 -16.50 -7.02
C ALA A 159 10.67 -16.90 -5.54
N ASN A 160 10.46 -15.93 -4.64
CA ASN A 160 10.43 -16.15 -3.19
C ASN A 160 9.14 -16.87 -2.71
N LEU A 161 8.13 -16.94 -3.56
CA LEU A 161 6.87 -17.60 -3.25
C LEU A 161 6.78 -19.02 -3.78
N ARG A 162 7.77 -19.51 -4.53
CA ARG A 162 7.79 -20.83 -5.12
C ARG A 162 8.26 -21.88 -4.11
N ILE A 163 7.58 -23.02 -4.06
CA ILE A 163 7.92 -24.17 -3.22
C ILE A 163 8.36 -25.29 -4.13
N TRP A 164 9.66 -25.58 -4.09
CA TRP A 164 10.30 -26.59 -4.91
C TRP A 164 10.40 -27.94 -4.20
N TYR A 165 10.27 -29.01 -4.97
CA TYR A 165 10.55 -30.36 -4.55
C TYR A 165 11.67 -30.94 -5.41
N THR A 166 12.68 -31.51 -4.78
CA THR A 166 13.73 -32.26 -5.44
C THR A 166 13.55 -33.72 -5.01
N PRO A 167 13.19 -34.61 -5.93
CA PRO A 167 13.07 -36.04 -5.59
C PRO A 167 14.41 -36.57 -5.09
N PRO A 168 14.40 -37.43 -4.07
CA PRO A 168 15.62 -38.07 -3.61
C PRO A 168 16.19 -38.93 -4.74
N LYS A 169 17.51 -38.94 -4.93
CA LYS A 169 18.15 -39.86 -5.85
C LYS A 169 17.87 -41.27 -5.32
N GLU A 170 17.15 -42.05 -6.08
CA GLU A 170 17.02 -43.45 -5.81
C GLU A 170 18.41 -44.10 -6.06
N GLY A 171 19.10 -44.45 -4.97
CA GLY A 171 20.35 -45.19 -4.99
C GLY A 171 20.05 -46.64 -5.36
N GLY A 172 19.64 -46.85 -6.57
CA GLY A 172 19.43 -48.19 -7.12
C GLY A 172 20.64 -48.57 -7.98
N ASP A 173 21.20 -49.75 -7.75
CA ASP A 173 22.14 -50.47 -8.62
C ASP A 173 21.47 -50.84 -9.96
N ALA A 174 20.91 -49.84 -10.67
CA ALA A 174 20.37 -50.06 -12.01
C ALA A 174 21.49 -49.84 -13.03
N MET A 175 22.11 -50.94 -13.46
CA MET A 175 23.19 -50.98 -14.44
C MET A 175 22.79 -50.61 -15.88
N ASP A 176 21.54 -50.21 -16.15
CA ASP A 176 21.01 -50.00 -17.50
C ASP A 176 20.01 -48.85 -17.65
N ALA A 177 20.07 -47.81 -16.84
CA ALA A 177 19.29 -46.60 -17.11
C ALA A 177 20.14 -45.62 -17.96
N ASP A 178 19.57 -45.15 -19.08
CA ASP A 178 20.21 -44.14 -19.91
C ASP A 178 20.47 -42.89 -19.08
N GLU A 179 21.70 -42.33 -19.11
CA GLU A 179 22.14 -41.18 -18.29
C GLU A 179 21.21 -39.93 -18.46
N GLU A 180 20.51 -39.82 -19.61
CA GLU A 180 19.57 -38.74 -19.90
C GLU A 180 18.28 -38.83 -19.06
N ASP A 181 17.76 -40.05 -18.78
CA ASP A 181 16.56 -40.25 -17.96
C ASP A 181 16.84 -40.04 -16.47
N GLU A 182 18.07 -40.28 -15.98
CA GLU A 182 18.45 -40.01 -14.60
C GLU A 182 18.62 -38.51 -14.34
N GLU A 183 19.08 -37.70 -15.31
CA GLU A 183 19.21 -36.26 -15.18
C GLU A 183 17.82 -35.58 -15.14
N GLU A 184 16.80 -36.11 -15.82
CA GLU A 184 15.47 -35.53 -15.86
C GLU A 184 14.70 -35.82 -14.56
N SER A 185 14.87 -36.99 -13.95
CA SER A 185 14.24 -37.40 -12.70
C SER A 185 14.75 -36.63 -11.47
N THR A 186 15.97 -36.02 -11.54
CA THR A 186 16.61 -35.33 -10.43
C THR A 186 16.38 -33.80 -10.45
N LYS A 187 15.73 -33.28 -11.49
CA LYS A 187 15.47 -31.83 -11.61
C LYS A 187 14.47 -31.36 -10.57
N PRO A 188 14.70 -30.23 -9.90
CA PRO A 188 13.73 -29.66 -8.96
C PRO A 188 12.43 -29.30 -9.68
N GLN A 189 11.31 -29.79 -9.16
CA GLN A 189 9.96 -29.55 -9.68
C GLN A 189 9.24 -28.54 -8.79
N LEU A 190 8.48 -27.63 -9.42
CA LEU A 190 7.65 -26.69 -8.70
C LEU A 190 6.33 -27.33 -8.33
N MET A 191 6.07 -27.50 -7.03
CA MET A 191 4.90 -28.24 -6.53
C MET A 191 3.84 -27.33 -5.93
N ALA A 192 4.22 -26.17 -5.40
CA ALA A 192 3.26 -25.24 -4.79
C ALA A 192 3.79 -23.79 -4.81
N TYR A 193 2.88 -22.86 -4.53
CA TYR A 193 3.19 -21.45 -4.31
C TYR A 193 2.72 -21.01 -2.93
N TRP A 194 3.40 -20.03 -2.35
CA TRP A 194 2.86 -19.25 -1.25
C TRP A 194 1.88 -18.21 -1.79
N VAL A 195 0.65 -18.20 -1.28
CA VAL A 195 -0.32 -17.12 -1.46
C VAL A 195 -0.31 -16.28 -0.20
N LEU A 196 -0.17 -14.97 -0.35
CA LEU A 196 -0.16 -14.02 0.75
C LEU A 196 -1.52 -13.32 0.86
N TYR A 197 -2.27 -13.63 1.91
CA TYR A 197 -3.47 -12.91 2.30
C TYR A 197 -3.07 -11.72 3.16
N ILE A 198 -3.41 -10.53 2.71
CA ILE A 198 -3.01 -9.26 3.33
C ILE A 198 -4.28 -8.57 3.83
N ASP A 199 -4.60 -8.79 5.10
CA ASP A 199 -5.80 -8.24 5.71
C ASP A 199 -5.49 -6.93 6.43
N LEU A 200 -6.23 -5.88 6.07
CA LEU A 200 -6.15 -4.56 6.69
C LEU A 200 -7.47 -4.21 7.37
N LEU A 201 -7.36 -3.86 8.64
CA LEU A 201 -8.49 -3.38 9.43
C LEU A 201 -8.23 -1.95 9.90
N PHE A 202 -9.13 -1.03 9.55
CA PHE A 202 -9.11 0.32 10.08
C PHE A 202 -9.76 0.34 11.46
N ILE A 203 -8.99 0.74 12.47
CA ILE A 203 -9.44 0.89 13.86
C ILE A 203 -10.06 2.27 14.05
N SER A 204 -9.44 3.30 13.47
CA SER A 204 -9.94 4.68 13.45
C SER A 204 -9.65 5.32 12.10
N PHE A 205 -10.49 6.26 11.67
CA PHE A 205 -10.43 6.88 10.35
C PHE A 205 -10.59 8.41 10.44
N ASP A 206 -9.54 9.12 10.05
CA ASP A 206 -9.51 10.59 9.95
C ASP A 206 -8.81 11.04 8.66
N GLY A 207 -9.28 10.56 7.53
CA GLY A 207 -8.75 10.89 6.20
C GLY A 207 -7.44 10.19 5.85
N ASN A 208 -7.05 10.34 4.59
CA ASN A 208 -5.87 9.76 3.94
C ASN A 208 -5.70 8.24 4.19
N PRO A 209 -6.73 7.44 3.90
CA PRO A 209 -6.68 6.01 4.18
C PRO A 209 -5.65 5.27 3.32
N PHE A 210 -5.38 5.74 2.11
CA PHE A 210 -4.51 5.02 1.20
C PHE A 210 -3.05 5.02 1.67
N ASP A 211 -2.51 6.17 2.10
CA ASP A 211 -1.13 6.24 2.59
C ASP A 211 -0.94 5.43 3.87
N ALA A 212 -1.93 5.48 4.78
CA ALA A 212 -1.90 4.70 6.01
C ALA A 212 -1.97 3.19 5.72
N ALA A 213 -2.89 2.76 4.85
CA ALA A 213 -3.02 1.36 4.44
C ALA A 213 -1.76 0.86 3.74
N TRP A 214 -1.24 1.62 2.78
CA TRP A 214 -0.04 1.23 2.05
C TRP A 214 1.19 1.14 2.95
N THR A 215 1.37 2.09 3.87
CA THR A 215 2.45 2.05 4.87
C THR A 215 2.32 0.83 5.77
N ALA A 216 1.11 0.45 6.18
CA ALA A 216 0.85 -0.74 6.98
C ALA A 216 1.19 -2.03 6.21
N VAL A 217 0.82 -2.11 4.93
CA VAL A 217 1.20 -3.23 4.05
C VAL A 217 2.70 -3.36 3.94
N MET A 218 3.42 -2.26 3.65
CA MET A 218 4.87 -2.30 3.51
C MET A 218 5.58 -2.71 4.81
N ALA A 219 5.13 -2.18 5.95
CA ALA A 219 5.67 -2.54 7.25
C ALA A 219 5.39 -4.01 7.62
N ALA A 220 4.17 -4.52 7.31
CA ALA A 220 3.81 -5.91 7.56
C ALA A 220 4.59 -6.86 6.65
N LEU A 221 4.74 -6.55 5.35
CA LEU A 221 5.51 -7.35 4.40
C LEU A 221 7.00 -7.45 4.81
N ARG A 222 7.60 -6.38 5.30
CA ARG A 222 8.98 -6.41 5.81
C ARG A 222 9.14 -7.21 7.10
N ASN A 223 8.05 -7.38 7.85
CA ASN A 223 8.04 -8.16 9.09
C ASN A 223 7.72 -9.65 8.87
N ILE A 224 7.35 -10.07 7.65
CA ILE A 224 6.97 -11.45 7.35
C ILE A 224 8.14 -12.41 7.60
N LYS A 225 7.80 -13.53 8.25
CA LYS A 225 8.63 -14.72 8.35
C LYS A 225 7.81 -15.93 7.94
N LEU A 226 8.06 -16.42 6.73
CA LEU A 226 7.39 -17.62 6.22
C LEU A 226 8.06 -18.87 6.78
N PRO A 227 7.28 -19.88 7.22
CA PRO A 227 7.84 -21.16 7.66
C PRO A 227 8.49 -21.88 6.48
N GLN A 228 9.48 -22.71 6.76
CA GLN A 228 10.06 -23.56 5.73
C GLN A 228 9.01 -24.56 5.24
N ALA A 229 8.70 -24.50 3.95
CA ALA A 229 7.78 -25.41 3.29
C ALA A 229 8.54 -26.53 2.59
N ARG A 230 8.01 -27.75 2.70
CA ARG A 230 8.49 -28.95 1.99
C ARG A 230 7.29 -29.67 1.39
N TRP A 231 7.43 -30.13 0.16
CA TRP A 231 6.45 -31.02 -0.45
C TRP A 231 6.61 -32.44 0.10
N ASP A 232 5.51 -33.03 0.51
CA ASP A 232 5.43 -34.44 0.92
C ASP A 232 4.72 -35.22 -0.20
N PRO A 233 5.46 -36.06 -0.95
CA PRO A 233 4.89 -36.81 -2.08
C PRO A 233 3.88 -37.87 -1.64
N ASP A 234 4.05 -38.46 -0.44
CA ASP A 234 3.17 -39.54 0.04
C ASP A 234 1.77 -38.98 0.41
N ARG A 235 1.72 -37.75 0.84
CA ARG A 235 0.48 -37.07 1.25
C ARG A 235 -0.03 -36.07 0.21
N GLU A 236 0.72 -35.85 -0.85
CA GLU A 236 0.45 -34.80 -1.87
C GLU A 236 0.14 -33.42 -1.27
N THR A 237 0.85 -33.07 -0.22
CA THR A 237 0.60 -31.82 0.53
C THR A 237 1.90 -31.13 0.93
N VAL A 238 1.79 -29.84 1.25
CA VAL A 238 2.91 -29.05 1.75
C VAL A 238 2.97 -29.13 3.26
N VAL A 239 4.10 -29.61 3.78
CA VAL A 239 4.40 -29.65 5.22
C VAL A 239 5.25 -28.44 5.58
N CYS A 240 4.82 -27.68 6.57
CA CYS A 240 5.48 -26.45 7.04
C CYS A 240 6.12 -26.62 8.40
N SER A 241 7.39 -26.19 8.52
CA SER A 241 8.11 -26.17 9.79
C SER A 241 8.29 -24.72 10.28
N ARG A 242 7.76 -24.42 11.47
CA ARG A 242 7.94 -23.11 12.11
C ARG A 242 9.35 -22.89 12.69
N ALA A 243 10.09 -23.96 12.92
CA ALA A 243 11.43 -23.86 13.51
C ALA A 243 12.42 -23.09 12.63
N ASN A 244 12.25 -23.15 11.30
CA ASN A 244 13.13 -22.54 10.32
C ASN A 244 12.35 -21.51 9.48
N ALA A 245 11.77 -20.51 10.14
CA ALA A 245 11.08 -19.43 9.41
C ALA A 245 12.09 -18.46 8.79
N ALA A 246 11.92 -18.15 7.50
CA ALA A 246 12.78 -17.23 6.75
C ALA A 246 12.04 -15.91 6.46
N PRO A 247 12.73 -14.76 6.53
CA PRO A 247 12.14 -13.49 6.15
C PRO A 247 11.87 -13.45 4.63
N LEU A 248 10.78 -12.79 4.26
CA LEU A 248 10.46 -12.54 2.86
C LEU A 248 11.39 -11.44 2.32
N ASN A 249 12.02 -11.68 1.18
CA ASN A 249 12.84 -10.67 0.53
C ASN A 249 11.96 -9.65 -0.21
N ILE A 250 11.99 -8.41 0.26
CA ILE A 250 11.21 -7.30 -0.26
C ILE A 250 12.11 -6.38 -1.08
N ARG A 251 11.67 -6.03 -2.30
CA ARG A 251 12.41 -5.16 -3.22
C ARG A 251 12.02 -3.70 -3.02
N GLY A 252 12.97 -2.89 -2.55
CA GLY A 252 12.78 -1.45 -2.37
C GLY A 252 11.85 -1.09 -1.20
N LEU A 253 11.51 0.18 -1.13
CA LEU A 253 10.56 0.72 -0.16
C LEU A 253 9.70 1.80 -0.85
N PRO A 254 8.78 1.42 -1.75
CA PRO A 254 7.85 2.39 -2.31
C PRO A 254 6.88 2.87 -1.24
N LEU A 255 6.82 4.17 -1.00
CA LEU A 255 5.90 4.79 -0.06
C LEU A 255 4.97 5.74 -0.80
N ALA A 256 3.69 5.70 -0.44
CA ALA A 256 2.68 6.58 -0.98
C ALA A 256 2.66 7.90 -0.22
N CYS A 257 2.43 8.97 -0.96
CA CYS A 257 2.28 10.32 -0.45
C CYS A 257 1.11 10.96 -1.19
N SER A 258 0.05 11.28 -0.46
CA SER A 258 -1.16 11.87 -1.00
C SER A 258 -1.33 13.31 -0.55
N ALA A 259 -1.77 14.16 -1.48
CA ALA A 259 -2.15 15.54 -1.18
C ALA A 259 -3.51 15.86 -1.80
N ALA A 260 -4.33 16.59 -1.05
CA ALA A 260 -5.56 17.16 -1.57
C ALA A 260 -5.28 18.53 -2.20
N VAL A 261 -5.89 18.82 -3.34
CA VAL A 261 -5.78 20.11 -4.01
C VAL A 261 -6.99 20.95 -3.62
N PHE A 262 -6.74 21.98 -2.83
CA PHE A 262 -7.75 22.94 -2.43
C PHE A 262 -7.76 24.13 -3.39
N LEU A 263 -8.94 24.41 -3.95
CA LEU A 263 -9.14 25.50 -4.92
C LEU A 263 -9.90 26.63 -4.29
N GLU A 264 -9.47 27.86 -4.54
CA GLU A 264 -10.29 29.04 -4.35
C GLU A 264 -11.48 28.94 -5.30
N LYS A 265 -12.71 29.04 -4.77
CA LYS A 265 -13.91 29.04 -5.63
C LYS A 265 -13.76 30.17 -6.64
N GLU A 266 -13.85 29.82 -7.91
CA GLU A 266 -13.75 30.77 -9.01
C GLU A 266 -14.63 32.00 -8.80
N HIS A 267 -14.03 33.17 -8.85
CA HIS A 267 -14.77 34.34 -9.29
C HIS A 267 -15.10 34.12 -10.78
N ALA A 268 -16.34 34.36 -11.15
CA ALA A 268 -16.96 34.03 -12.45
C ALA A 268 -16.32 34.68 -13.70
N GLU A 269 -15.13 35.19 -13.64
CA GLU A 269 -14.44 35.89 -14.72
C GLU A 269 -12.99 35.37 -14.86
N GLY A 270 -12.84 34.19 -15.49
CA GLY A 270 -11.66 33.86 -16.31
C GLY A 270 -10.25 33.92 -15.69
N GLY A 271 -10.09 34.00 -14.38
CA GLY A 271 -8.78 33.95 -13.72
C GLY A 271 -8.43 32.53 -13.28
N GLU A 272 -7.17 32.12 -13.47
CA GLU A 272 -6.61 30.93 -12.83
C GLU A 272 -6.75 31.07 -11.31
N GLY A 273 -7.71 30.36 -10.71
CA GLY A 273 -7.93 30.38 -9.26
C GLY A 273 -6.68 29.90 -8.52
N ARG A 274 -6.36 30.53 -7.39
CA ARG A 274 -5.27 30.06 -6.54
C ARG A 274 -5.58 28.65 -6.05
N HIS A 275 -4.55 27.82 -6.02
CA HIS A 275 -4.64 26.47 -5.50
C HIS A 275 -3.58 26.23 -4.41
N TRP A 276 -3.92 25.40 -3.45
CA TRP A 276 -3.01 24.94 -2.40
C TRP A 276 -2.98 23.43 -2.38
N MET A 277 -1.80 22.89 -2.20
CA MET A 277 -1.59 21.48 -2.03
C MET A 277 -1.50 21.17 -0.53
N LEU A 278 -2.46 20.40 -0.02
CA LEU A 278 -2.55 20.02 1.39
C LEU A 278 -2.05 18.57 1.53
N LEU A 279 -0.83 18.43 2.05
CA LEU A 279 -0.21 17.12 2.26
C LEU A 279 -0.91 16.38 3.39
N ASP A 280 -1.14 15.07 3.21
CA ASP A 280 -1.78 14.22 4.21
C ASP A 280 -3.10 14.83 4.73
N PRO A 281 -4.14 14.92 3.87
CA PRO A 281 -5.39 15.57 4.22
C PRO A 281 -6.11 14.82 5.34
N ASP A 282 -6.72 15.57 6.25
CA ASP A 282 -7.67 15.02 7.22
C ASP A 282 -9.05 14.81 6.58
N ARG A 283 -9.96 14.19 7.31
CA ARG A 283 -11.32 13.89 6.82
C ARG A 283 -12.10 15.14 6.41
N LEU A 284 -11.90 16.28 7.10
CA LEU A 284 -12.57 17.53 6.76
C LEU A 284 -12.00 18.06 5.44
N GLU A 285 -10.68 18.10 5.30
CA GLU A 285 -9.98 18.56 4.10
C GLU A 285 -10.35 17.70 2.88
N GLU A 286 -10.40 16.36 3.02
CA GLU A 286 -10.89 15.48 1.95
C GLU A 286 -12.33 15.81 1.52
N SER A 287 -13.19 16.17 2.46
CA SER A 287 -14.58 16.55 2.14
C SER A 287 -14.71 17.90 1.42
N LEU A 288 -13.75 18.79 1.60
CA LEU A 288 -13.71 20.12 0.99
C LEU A 288 -12.98 20.14 -0.36
N CYS A 289 -12.02 19.24 -0.54
CA CYS A 289 -11.23 19.13 -1.75
C CYS A 289 -11.88 18.09 -2.68
N ARG A 290 -12.02 18.44 -3.95
CA ARG A 290 -12.55 17.52 -4.97
C ARG A 290 -11.46 16.70 -5.64
N GLU A 291 -10.21 17.01 -5.35
CA GLU A 291 -9.05 16.48 -6.04
C GLU A 291 -8.01 15.99 -5.08
N VAL A 292 -7.50 14.82 -5.38
CA VAL A 292 -6.39 14.20 -4.66
C VAL A 292 -5.34 13.76 -5.67
N VAL A 293 -4.10 14.08 -5.38
CA VAL A 293 -2.93 13.60 -6.12
C VAL A 293 -2.14 12.69 -5.19
N THR A 294 -1.89 11.48 -5.63
CA THR A 294 -1.08 10.49 -4.92
C THR A 294 0.17 10.20 -5.74
N VAL A 295 1.34 10.32 -5.14
CA VAL A 295 2.62 9.97 -5.74
C VAL A 295 3.27 8.88 -4.90
N VAL A 296 3.73 7.82 -5.55
CA VAL A 296 4.47 6.74 -4.90
C VAL A 296 5.94 6.87 -5.26
N VAL A 297 6.76 7.09 -4.25
CA VAL A 297 8.22 7.28 -4.39
C VAL A 297 9.00 6.16 -3.71
N ASP A 298 10.13 5.82 -4.28
CA ASP A 298 11.08 4.86 -3.73
C ASP A 298 12.49 5.45 -3.80
N CYS A 299 13.06 5.76 -2.64
CA CYS A 299 14.39 6.34 -2.51
C CYS A 299 15.41 5.33 -1.92
N SER A 300 15.08 4.05 -1.85
CA SER A 300 15.93 3.01 -1.23
C SER A 300 17.26 2.82 -1.95
N SER A 301 17.34 3.13 -3.24
CA SER A 301 18.57 3.03 -4.05
C SER A 301 19.46 4.28 -4.03
N GLY A 302 19.13 5.30 -3.22
CA GLY A 302 19.79 6.61 -3.21
C GLY A 302 19.30 7.59 -4.27
N GLU A 303 18.53 7.13 -5.24
CA GLU A 303 17.86 7.95 -6.25
C GLU A 303 16.35 7.94 -6.00
N THR A 304 15.70 9.08 -6.20
CA THR A 304 14.23 9.16 -6.10
C THR A 304 13.59 8.60 -7.36
N ARG A 305 12.95 7.45 -7.23
CA ARG A 305 12.22 6.78 -8.30
C ARG A 305 10.72 6.93 -8.08
N LEU A 306 10.03 7.45 -9.09
CA LEU A 306 8.57 7.48 -9.12
C LEU A 306 8.04 6.12 -9.59
N ARG A 307 7.25 5.46 -8.73
CA ARG A 307 6.64 4.16 -9.03
C ARG A 307 5.24 4.28 -9.57
N SER A 308 4.47 5.26 -9.08
CA SER A 308 3.12 5.55 -9.54
C SER A 308 2.78 7.01 -9.31
N ILE A 309 1.94 7.55 -10.17
CA ILE A 309 1.28 8.85 -10.01
C ILE A 309 -0.19 8.62 -10.32
N GLU A 310 -1.03 8.88 -9.33
CA GLU A 310 -2.48 8.79 -9.46
C GLU A 310 -3.10 10.16 -9.21
N LYS A 311 -4.05 10.53 -10.04
CA LYS A 311 -4.86 11.73 -9.86
C LYS A 311 -6.33 11.37 -9.86
N GLN A 312 -7.04 11.82 -8.85
CA GLN A 312 -8.49 11.71 -8.75
C GLN A 312 -9.07 13.11 -8.76
N GLY A 313 -10.12 13.34 -9.56
CA GLY A 313 -10.76 14.64 -9.73
C GLY A 313 -10.63 15.23 -11.12
N GLY A 314 -11.32 16.34 -11.39
CA GLY A 314 -11.52 16.93 -12.73
C GLY A 314 -10.59 18.08 -13.09
N THR A 315 -9.90 18.73 -12.13
CA THR A 315 -9.06 19.91 -12.42
C THR A 315 -7.74 19.53 -13.08
N VAL A 316 -7.23 20.40 -13.92
CA VAL A 316 -5.93 20.21 -14.58
C VAL A 316 -4.81 20.49 -13.58
N VAL A 317 -4.06 19.46 -13.24
CA VAL A 317 -2.84 19.57 -12.42
C VAL A 317 -1.64 19.73 -13.36
N GLY A 318 -0.98 20.87 -13.32
CA GLY A 318 0.18 21.18 -14.15
C GLY A 318 1.40 20.31 -13.80
N ARG A 319 2.29 20.11 -14.80
CA ARG A 319 3.54 19.34 -14.63
C ARG A 319 4.43 19.90 -13.52
N GLU A 320 4.46 21.21 -13.34
CA GLU A 320 5.28 21.88 -12.31
C GLU A 320 4.80 21.53 -10.91
N LEU A 321 3.49 21.47 -10.69
CA LEU A 321 2.89 21.07 -9.43
C LEU A 321 3.25 19.63 -9.08
N VAL A 322 3.19 18.71 -10.06
CA VAL A 322 3.58 17.30 -9.86
C VAL A 322 5.07 17.19 -9.52
N ARG A 323 5.94 17.97 -10.18
CA ARG A 323 7.37 18.00 -9.86
C ARG A 323 7.65 18.53 -8.45
N GLY A 324 7.01 19.64 -8.07
CA GLY A 324 7.10 20.17 -6.72
C GLY A 324 6.65 19.16 -5.68
N PHE A 325 5.53 18.46 -5.98
CA PHE A 325 5.02 17.44 -5.08
C PHE A 325 5.94 16.22 -4.94
N ALA A 326 6.62 15.82 -5.99
CA ALA A 326 7.61 14.74 -5.91
C ALA A 326 8.75 15.07 -4.91
N GLY A 327 9.20 16.32 -4.85
CA GLY A 327 10.17 16.78 -3.84
C GLY A 327 9.63 16.71 -2.40
N VAL A 328 8.36 17.08 -2.20
CA VAL A 328 7.69 16.95 -0.90
C VAL A 328 7.54 15.48 -0.51
N ALA A 329 7.16 14.62 -1.47
CA ALA A 329 7.03 13.18 -1.28
C ALA A 329 8.35 12.50 -0.90
N GLU A 330 9.50 12.96 -1.42
CA GLU A 330 10.83 12.51 -0.99
C GLU A 330 11.10 12.83 0.48
N GLY A 331 10.77 14.05 0.92
CA GLY A 331 10.86 14.43 2.33
C GLY A 331 10.02 13.50 3.22
N ARG A 332 8.76 13.26 2.81
CA ARG A 332 7.86 12.34 3.52
C ARG A 332 8.38 10.91 3.54
N TRP A 333 8.95 10.44 2.44
CA TRP A 333 9.57 9.13 2.37
C TRP A 333 10.67 8.95 3.43
N LYS A 334 11.53 9.96 3.62
CA LYS A 334 12.60 9.93 4.63
C LYS A 334 12.04 9.84 6.06
N GLU A 335 10.97 10.56 6.35
CA GLU A 335 10.29 10.51 7.66
C GLU A 335 9.70 9.12 7.94
N VAL A 336 8.91 8.57 7.00
CA VAL A 336 8.24 7.27 7.15
C VAL A 336 9.27 6.14 7.16
N SER A 337 10.28 6.19 6.30
CA SER A 337 11.37 5.21 6.28
C SER A 337 12.11 5.15 7.63
N LYS A 338 12.37 6.32 8.24
CA LYS A 338 12.98 6.40 9.57
C LYS A 338 12.08 5.82 10.66
N ALA A 339 10.76 6.01 10.56
CA ALA A 339 9.79 5.45 11.51
C ALA A 339 9.62 3.93 11.36
N MET A 340 9.96 3.38 10.19
CA MET A 340 9.84 1.96 9.87
C MET A 340 11.07 1.14 10.33
N GLY A 341 12.18 1.79 10.61
CA GLY A 341 13.43 1.19 11.09
C GLY A 341 14.40 0.83 9.99
#